data_ee7d6848f29b0231f3c7f4a4b1336e47
#
_entry.id   ee7d6848f29b0231f3c7f4a4b1336e47
#
_cell.length_a   1.000
_cell.length_b   1.000
_cell.length_c   1.000
_cell.angle_alpha   90.00
_cell.angle_beta   90.00
_cell.angle_gamma   90.00
#
_symmetry.space_group_name_H-M   'P 1'
#
loop_
_entity.id
_entity.type
_entity.pdbx_description
1 polymer ?
#
loop_
_entity_poly.entity_id
_entity_poly.type
_entity_poly.pdbx_seq_one_letter_code
_entity_poly.pdbx_strand_id
1 'polypeptide(L)'
;YSSITEQLLERIAPLMSETPMVPIHGDCHMGNILWRDDIPHFVDFDDCMSGPPIQDLWMLLSGERADRTFQLSLILDAYQEFYDFDTSTLQLIEPLRTLRIMYHAAWIARRWQDPAFPLAFPTFDTVNYWSNHVLALREQLAMLDEPPLTYFG
;
A
#
# COMPACT_ATOMS: atom_id res chain seq x y z
N TYR A 1 0.50 -0.08 21.14
CA TYR A 1 0.19 -0.55 19.81
C TYR A 1 -1.32 -0.54 19.53
N SER A 2 -2.13 -1.25 20.31
CA SER A 2 -3.59 -1.41 20.08
C SER A 2 -4.31 -0.07 19.91
N SER A 3 -4.06 0.92 20.76
CA SER A 3 -4.71 2.22 20.70
C SER A 3 -4.46 2.97 19.38
N ILE A 4 -3.24 2.92 18.82
CA ILE A 4 -2.94 3.58 17.55
C ILE A 4 -3.56 2.83 16.37
N THR A 5 -3.57 1.50 16.40
CA THR A 5 -4.19 0.70 15.34
C THR A 5 -5.71 0.84 15.32
N GLU A 6 -6.35 0.92 16.47
CA GLU A 6 -7.79 1.19 16.59
C GLU A 6 -8.16 2.56 15.99
N GLN A 7 -7.43 3.62 16.36
CA GLN A 7 -7.64 4.96 15.80
C GLN A 7 -7.49 5.00 14.28
N LEU A 8 -6.47 4.31 13.74
CA LEU A 8 -6.24 4.23 12.30
C LEU A 8 -7.39 3.49 11.59
N LEU A 9 -7.81 2.35 12.13
CA LEU A 9 -8.90 1.56 11.56
C LEU A 9 -10.25 2.30 11.60
N GLU A 10 -10.56 3.01 12.68
CA GLU A 10 -11.77 3.83 12.79
C GLU A 10 -11.82 4.93 11.71
N ARG A 11 -10.67 5.49 11.34
CA ARG A 11 -10.57 6.51 10.29
C ARG A 11 -10.61 5.92 8.88
N ILE A 12 -10.04 4.75 8.67
CA ILE A 12 -9.89 4.12 7.37
C ILE A 12 -11.17 3.39 6.93
N ALA A 13 -11.84 2.70 7.84
CA ALA A 13 -12.98 1.85 7.51
C ALA A 13 -14.11 2.56 6.73
N PRO A 14 -14.52 3.81 7.07
CA PRO A 14 -15.54 4.52 6.30
C PRO A 14 -15.12 4.81 4.86
N LEU A 15 -13.82 5.10 4.62
CA LEU A 15 -13.30 5.41 3.29
C LEU A 15 -13.32 4.21 2.35
N MET A 16 -13.18 3.00 2.90
CA MET A 16 -13.16 1.76 2.13
C MET A 16 -14.56 1.26 1.78
N SER A 17 -15.59 1.62 2.55
CA SER A 17 -16.94 1.02 2.45
C SER A 17 -17.69 1.37 1.15
N GLU A 18 -17.40 2.50 0.53
CA GLU A 18 -18.08 3.01 -0.67
C GLU A 18 -17.22 2.92 -1.93
N THR A 19 -16.04 2.31 -1.84
CA THR A 19 -15.08 2.27 -2.94
C THR A 19 -15.41 1.13 -3.91
N PRO A 20 -15.48 1.39 -5.23
CA PRO A 20 -15.63 0.35 -6.23
C PRO A 20 -14.48 -0.66 -6.17
N MET A 21 -14.82 -1.94 -6.24
CA MET A 21 -13.87 -3.06 -6.16
C MET A 21 -13.79 -3.77 -7.51
N VAL A 22 -12.56 -4.01 -7.97
CA VAL A 22 -12.25 -4.78 -9.18
C VAL A 22 -11.24 -5.88 -8.85
N PRO A 23 -11.03 -6.89 -9.71
CA PRO A 23 -9.88 -7.77 -9.56
C PRO A 23 -8.57 -6.97 -9.65
N ILE A 24 -7.72 -7.11 -8.66
CA ILE A 24 -6.39 -6.46 -8.57
C ILE A 24 -5.30 -7.49 -8.32
N HIS A 25 -4.06 -7.14 -8.60
CA HIS A 25 -2.88 -7.93 -8.25
C HIS A 25 -2.70 -8.03 -6.72
N GLY A 26 -3.00 -6.94 -6.01
CA GLY A 26 -2.96 -6.86 -4.54
C GLY A 26 -1.58 -6.54 -3.97
N ASP A 27 -0.50 -6.96 -4.62
CA ASP A 27 0.90 -6.70 -4.24
C ASP A 27 1.75 -6.18 -5.43
N CYS A 28 1.22 -5.25 -6.19
CA CYS A 28 1.83 -4.70 -7.41
C CYS A 28 2.93 -3.68 -7.08
N HIS A 29 4.07 -4.14 -6.57
CA HIS A 29 5.26 -3.29 -6.36
C HIS A 29 6.35 -3.56 -7.40
N MET A 30 7.36 -2.69 -7.48
CA MET A 30 8.44 -2.78 -8.49
C MET A 30 9.19 -4.12 -8.47
N GLY A 31 9.27 -4.82 -7.34
CA GLY A 31 9.89 -6.14 -7.22
C GLY A 31 9.12 -7.26 -7.93
N ASN A 32 7.81 -7.05 -8.15
CA ASN A 32 6.93 -7.99 -8.85
C ASN A 32 6.74 -7.62 -10.34
N ILE A 33 7.55 -6.70 -10.86
CA ILE A 33 7.58 -6.33 -12.28
C ILE A 33 8.96 -6.67 -12.85
N LEU A 34 9.01 -7.74 -13.63
CA LEU A 34 10.24 -8.20 -14.29
C LEU A 34 10.30 -7.63 -15.71
N TRP A 35 11.44 -7.10 -16.10
CA TRP A 35 11.65 -6.58 -17.45
C TRP A 35 12.40 -7.59 -18.32
N ARG A 36 11.85 -7.86 -19.49
CA ARG A 36 12.49 -8.71 -20.52
C ARG A 36 12.22 -8.13 -21.89
N ASP A 37 13.26 -7.87 -22.64
CA ASP A 37 13.17 -7.27 -23.99
C ASP A 37 12.32 -5.99 -24.03
N ASP A 38 12.52 -5.10 -23.03
CA ASP A 38 11.77 -3.87 -22.80
C ASP A 38 10.25 -4.06 -22.54
N ILE A 39 9.83 -5.30 -22.24
CA ILE A 39 8.44 -5.62 -21.93
C ILE A 39 8.33 -5.92 -20.43
N PRO A 40 7.40 -5.27 -19.69
CA PRO A 40 7.13 -5.59 -18.28
C PRO A 40 6.33 -6.90 -18.18
N HIS A 41 6.71 -7.74 -17.23
CA HIS A 41 6.01 -8.97 -16.86
C HIS A 41 5.67 -8.90 -15.39
N PHE A 42 4.38 -8.96 -15.07
CA PHE A 42 3.90 -9.03 -13.71
C PHE A 42 3.98 -10.48 -13.21
N VAL A 43 4.45 -10.67 -11.99
CA VAL A 43 4.63 -11.98 -11.34
C VAL A 43 4.10 -11.94 -9.91
N ASP A 44 3.98 -13.10 -9.27
CA ASP A 44 3.55 -13.24 -7.88
C ASP A 44 2.09 -12.80 -7.65
N PHE A 45 1.17 -13.54 -8.28
CA PHE A 45 -0.26 -13.31 -8.20
C PHE A 45 -0.94 -13.95 -6.98
N ASP A 46 -0.17 -14.38 -5.98
CA ASP A 46 -0.72 -15.09 -4.80
C ASP A 46 -1.64 -14.21 -3.95
N ASP A 47 -1.45 -12.88 -3.98
CA ASP A 47 -2.26 -11.90 -3.26
C ASP A 47 -3.41 -11.30 -4.10
N CYS A 48 -3.72 -11.86 -5.28
CA CYS A 48 -4.82 -11.40 -6.10
C CYS A 48 -6.14 -11.43 -5.34
N MET A 49 -6.84 -10.31 -5.38
CA MET A 49 -8.08 -10.12 -4.63
C MET A 49 -9.02 -9.14 -5.33
N SER A 50 -10.21 -8.94 -4.78
CA SER A 50 -11.07 -7.81 -5.12
C SER A 50 -10.66 -6.61 -4.28
N GLY A 51 -10.34 -5.50 -4.92
CA GLY A 51 -9.88 -4.29 -4.26
C GLY A 51 -10.00 -3.04 -5.13
N PRO A 52 -9.73 -1.85 -4.57
CA PRO A 52 -9.74 -0.63 -5.34
C PRO A 52 -8.55 -0.59 -6.31
N PRO A 53 -8.74 -0.14 -7.57
CA PRO A 53 -7.65 -0.07 -8.56
C PRO A 53 -6.40 0.66 -8.08
N ILE A 54 -6.57 1.72 -7.29
CA ILE A 54 -5.46 2.50 -6.73
C ILE A 54 -4.48 1.65 -5.89
N GLN A 55 -4.91 0.48 -5.35
CA GLN A 55 -4.05 -0.41 -4.59
C GLN A 55 -2.84 -0.88 -5.41
N ASP A 56 -3.02 -1.19 -6.68
CA ASP A 56 -1.93 -1.65 -7.53
C ASP A 56 -1.06 -0.50 -8.05
N LEU A 57 -1.57 0.73 -8.03
CA LEU A 57 -0.87 1.89 -8.61
C LEU A 57 0.01 2.61 -7.57
N TRP A 58 -0.47 2.80 -6.33
CA TRP A 58 0.29 3.59 -5.35
C TRP A 58 1.61 2.94 -4.94
N MET A 59 1.74 1.61 -5.02
CA MET A 59 2.97 0.90 -4.66
C MET A 59 4.10 1.08 -5.68
N LEU A 60 3.80 1.64 -6.84
CA LEU A 60 4.80 2.03 -7.86
C LEU A 60 5.38 3.42 -7.60
N LEU A 61 4.75 4.21 -6.72
CA LEU A 61 5.15 5.59 -6.45
C LEU A 61 6.28 5.66 -5.43
N SER A 62 7.29 6.47 -5.72
CA SER A 62 8.47 6.64 -4.87
C SER A 62 8.96 8.09 -4.85
N GLY A 63 9.81 8.42 -3.87
CA GLY A 63 10.37 9.76 -3.71
C GLY A 63 9.46 10.72 -2.94
N GLU A 64 9.73 12.01 -3.08
CA GLU A 64 9.00 13.09 -2.42
C GLU A 64 7.60 13.29 -3.06
N ARG A 65 6.77 14.11 -2.41
CA ARG A 65 5.40 14.35 -2.87
C ARG A 65 5.32 14.80 -4.34
N ALA A 66 6.23 15.68 -4.77
CA ALA A 66 6.26 16.17 -6.15
C ALA A 66 6.57 15.04 -7.15
N ASP A 67 7.55 14.18 -6.82
CA ASP A 67 7.91 13.03 -7.64
C ASP A 67 6.75 12.06 -7.76
N ARG A 68 6.12 11.73 -6.63
CA ARG A 68 4.95 10.84 -6.58
C ARG A 68 3.77 11.39 -7.38
N THR A 69 3.51 12.70 -7.32
CA THR A 69 2.45 13.36 -8.09
C THR A 69 2.72 13.25 -9.59
N PHE A 70 3.97 13.48 -10.02
CA PHE A 70 4.37 13.36 -11.41
C PHE A 70 4.25 11.90 -11.91
N GLN A 71 4.79 10.95 -11.15
CA GLN A 71 4.69 9.50 -11.47
C GLN A 71 3.23 9.05 -11.57
N LEU A 72 2.39 9.49 -10.62
CA LEU A 72 0.96 9.18 -10.62
C LEU A 72 0.28 9.69 -11.89
N SER A 73 0.58 10.92 -12.32
CA SER A 73 -0.01 11.47 -13.56
C SER A 73 0.35 10.64 -14.78
N LEU A 74 1.63 10.24 -14.91
CA LEU A 74 2.06 9.37 -16.02
C LEU A 74 1.36 7.99 -16.00
N ILE A 75 1.23 7.41 -14.81
CA ILE A 75 0.55 6.11 -14.64
C ILE A 75 -0.93 6.22 -14.99
N LEU A 76 -1.61 7.28 -14.52
CA LEU A 76 -3.03 7.45 -14.76
C LEU A 76 -3.34 7.83 -16.21
N ASP A 77 -2.50 8.60 -16.87
CA ASP A 77 -2.63 8.88 -18.31
C ASP A 77 -2.63 7.57 -19.11
N ALA A 78 -1.67 6.69 -18.84
CA ALA A 78 -1.59 5.39 -19.52
C ALA A 78 -2.72 4.43 -19.07
N TYR A 79 -3.11 4.42 -17.80
CA TYR A 79 -4.17 3.55 -17.30
C TYR A 79 -5.52 3.89 -17.94
N GLN A 80 -5.81 5.17 -18.12
CA GLN A 80 -7.06 5.66 -18.70
C GLN A 80 -7.20 5.40 -20.21
N GLU A 81 -6.13 4.95 -20.89
CA GLU A 81 -6.26 4.43 -22.26
C GLU A 81 -7.05 3.11 -22.31
N PHE A 82 -7.15 2.39 -21.18
CA PHE A 82 -7.77 1.06 -21.12
C PHE A 82 -8.99 1.00 -20.19
N TYR A 83 -9.01 1.82 -19.14
CA TYR A 83 -10.06 1.77 -18.11
C TYR A 83 -10.22 3.13 -17.42
N ASP A 84 -11.46 3.58 -17.26
CA ASP A 84 -11.77 4.84 -16.57
C ASP A 84 -11.33 4.77 -15.10
N PHE A 85 -10.56 5.76 -14.66
CA PHE A 85 -10.08 5.84 -13.30
C PHE A 85 -10.85 6.89 -12.49
N ASP A 86 -11.44 6.45 -11.37
CA ASP A 86 -12.07 7.36 -10.42
C ASP A 86 -11.02 8.05 -9.54
N THR A 87 -10.72 9.30 -9.85
CA THR A 87 -9.74 10.12 -9.12
C THR A 87 -10.11 10.40 -7.68
N SER A 88 -11.39 10.24 -7.28
CA SER A 88 -11.80 10.34 -5.88
C SER A 88 -11.11 9.28 -5.01
N THR A 89 -10.71 8.14 -5.61
CA THR A 89 -10.00 7.06 -4.91
C THR A 89 -8.56 7.38 -4.55
N LEU A 90 -7.98 8.50 -5.04
CA LEU A 90 -6.64 8.95 -4.66
C LEU A 90 -6.52 9.22 -3.15
N GLN A 91 -7.59 9.57 -2.48
CA GLN A 91 -7.64 9.70 -1.02
C GLN A 91 -7.34 8.37 -0.28
N LEU A 92 -7.40 7.23 -0.97
CA LEU A 92 -7.15 5.91 -0.37
C LEU A 92 -5.66 5.53 -0.33
N ILE A 93 -4.77 6.29 -0.94
CA ILE A 93 -3.32 5.96 -0.99
C ILE A 93 -2.75 5.77 0.42
N GLU A 94 -2.90 6.75 1.31
CA GLU A 94 -2.36 6.65 2.66
C GLU A 94 -3.15 5.66 3.56
N PRO A 95 -4.49 5.57 3.48
CA PRO A 95 -5.23 4.45 4.07
C PRO A 95 -4.70 3.06 3.68
N LEU A 96 -4.51 2.80 2.39
CA LEU A 96 -4.01 1.51 1.90
C LEU A 96 -2.57 1.24 2.33
N ARG A 97 -1.71 2.26 2.29
CA ARG A 97 -0.34 2.19 2.84
C ARG A 97 -0.34 1.80 4.32
N THR A 98 -1.21 2.44 5.10
CA THR A 98 -1.38 2.15 6.53
C THR A 98 -1.80 0.70 6.77
N LEU A 99 -2.81 0.24 6.03
CA LEU A 99 -3.28 -1.15 6.12
C LEU A 99 -2.18 -2.14 5.76
N ARG A 100 -1.36 -1.86 4.72
CA ARG A 100 -0.23 -2.70 4.34
C ARG A 100 0.84 -2.79 5.44
N ILE A 101 1.19 -1.67 6.07
CA ILE A 101 2.14 -1.64 7.20
C ILE A 101 1.63 -2.53 8.36
N MET A 102 0.36 -2.42 8.71
CA MET A 102 -0.26 -3.21 9.76
C MET A 102 -0.36 -4.68 9.39
N TYR A 103 -0.79 -4.97 8.14
CA TYR A 103 -0.94 -6.32 7.63
C TYR A 103 0.39 -7.08 7.62
N HIS A 104 1.48 -6.45 7.17
CA HIS A 104 2.81 -7.06 7.12
C HIS A 104 3.28 -7.51 8.52
N ALA A 105 3.13 -6.66 9.53
CA ALA A 105 3.47 -7.03 10.91
C ALA A 105 2.58 -8.17 11.44
N ALA A 106 1.28 -8.13 11.16
CA ALA A 106 0.35 -9.19 11.54
C ALA A 106 0.65 -10.51 10.81
N TRP A 107 1.04 -10.45 9.53
CA TRP A 107 1.43 -11.60 8.72
C TRP A 107 2.67 -12.31 9.28
N ILE A 108 3.70 -11.56 9.68
CA ILE A 108 4.89 -12.11 10.35
C ILE A 108 4.48 -12.73 11.70
N ALA A 109 3.72 -12.00 12.52
CA ALA A 109 3.31 -12.45 13.84
C ALA A 109 2.53 -13.79 13.80
N ARG A 110 1.62 -13.94 12.85
CA ARG A 110 0.82 -15.18 12.68
C ARG A 110 1.66 -16.39 12.31
N ARG A 111 2.82 -16.17 11.68
CA ARG A 111 3.73 -17.24 11.22
C ARG A 111 4.97 -17.38 12.09
N TRP A 112 5.05 -16.66 13.21
CA TRP A 112 6.25 -16.60 14.04
C TRP A 112 6.69 -17.97 14.61
N GLN A 113 5.76 -18.93 14.69
CA GLN A 113 6.06 -20.31 15.13
C GLN A 113 6.77 -21.16 14.05
N ASP A 114 6.73 -20.74 12.80
CA ASP A 114 7.50 -21.39 11.72
C ASP A 114 8.97 -20.96 11.82
N PRO A 115 9.92 -21.92 11.97
CA PRO A 115 11.34 -21.60 12.15
C PRO A 115 11.97 -20.74 11.03
N ALA A 116 11.38 -20.71 9.85
CA ALA A 116 11.84 -19.87 8.75
C ALA A 116 11.63 -18.35 9.03
N PHE A 117 10.58 -17.99 9.80
CA PHE A 117 10.24 -16.59 10.04
C PHE A 117 11.22 -15.88 10.98
N PRO A 118 11.61 -16.41 12.15
CA PRO A 118 12.67 -15.80 12.97
C PRO A 118 14.01 -15.67 12.24
N LEU A 119 14.32 -16.56 11.29
CA LEU A 119 15.52 -16.48 10.47
C LEU A 119 15.42 -15.37 9.42
N ALA A 120 14.26 -15.21 8.79
CA ALA A 120 14.01 -14.18 7.78
C ALA A 120 13.82 -12.78 8.40
N PHE A 121 13.25 -12.71 9.61
CA PHE A 121 12.91 -11.46 10.31
C PHE A 121 13.55 -11.40 11.71
N PRO A 122 14.89 -11.42 11.83
CA PRO A 122 15.58 -11.62 13.11
C PRO A 122 15.39 -10.48 14.12
N THR A 123 14.87 -9.33 13.69
CA THR A 123 14.61 -8.18 14.55
C THR A 123 13.16 -8.04 14.98
N PHE A 124 12.26 -8.88 14.46
CA PHE A 124 10.81 -8.70 14.65
C PHE A 124 10.35 -8.74 16.11
N ASP A 125 10.95 -9.58 16.96
CA ASP A 125 10.64 -9.70 18.38
C ASP A 125 11.38 -8.70 19.27
N THR A 126 12.15 -7.76 18.68
CA THR A 126 12.91 -6.76 19.43
C THR A 126 12.06 -5.54 19.78
N VAL A 127 12.39 -4.90 20.91
CA VAL A 127 11.81 -3.60 21.30
C VAL A 127 12.03 -2.54 20.23
N ASN A 128 13.19 -2.55 19.56
CA ASN A 128 13.52 -1.59 18.52
C ASN A 128 12.60 -1.70 17.30
N TYR A 129 12.32 -2.93 16.84
CA TYR A 129 11.36 -3.15 15.74
C TYR A 129 10.00 -2.54 16.08
N TRP A 130 9.45 -2.88 17.25
CA TRP A 130 8.11 -2.43 17.65
C TRP A 130 8.04 -0.95 17.94
N SER A 131 9.13 -0.34 18.46
CA SER A 131 9.22 1.11 18.63
C SER A 131 9.16 1.84 17.28
N ASN A 132 9.93 1.37 16.30
CA ASN A 132 9.93 1.93 14.96
C ASN A 132 8.59 1.71 14.25
N HIS A 133 7.98 0.54 14.45
CA HIS A 133 6.66 0.23 13.87
C HIS A 133 5.56 1.15 14.44
N VAL A 134 5.56 1.39 15.76
CA VAL A 134 4.63 2.36 16.37
C VAL A 134 4.90 3.79 15.88
N LEU A 135 6.16 4.18 15.69
CA LEU A 135 6.51 5.47 15.13
C LEU A 135 5.95 5.61 13.70
N ALA A 136 6.18 4.61 12.84
CA ALA A 136 5.63 4.60 11.48
C ALA A 136 4.10 4.71 11.45
N LEU A 137 3.39 4.04 12.38
CA LEU A 137 1.93 4.17 12.47
C LEU A 137 1.49 5.57 12.95
N ARG A 138 2.26 6.25 13.80
CA ARG A 138 1.99 7.64 14.19
C ARG A 138 2.21 8.62 13.03
N GLU A 139 3.24 8.38 12.24
CA GLU A 139 3.48 9.13 10.99
C GLU A 139 2.32 8.94 10.02
N GLN A 140 1.84 7.69 9.85
CA GLN A 140 0.66 7.41 9.03
C GLN A 140 -0.60 8.10 9.56
N LEU A 141 -0.79 8.21 10.87
CA LEU A 141 -1.92 8.96 11.43
C LEU A 141 -1.89 10.44 11.02
N ALA A 142 -0.70 11.05 10.97
CA ALA A 142 -0.53 12.41 10.46
C ALA A 142 -0.73 12.48 8.94
N MET A 143 -0.25 11.49 8.18
CA MET A 143 -0.41 11.44 6.73
C MET A 143 -1.87 11.32 6.29
N LEU A 144 -2.75 10.73 7.10
CA LEU A 144 -4.19 10.70 6.83
C LEU A 144 -4.86 12.08 6.88
N ASP A 145 -4.22 13.08 7.48
CA ASP A 145 -4.70 14.48 7.52
C ASP A 145 -4.16 15.32 6.34
N GLU A 146 -3.16 14.81 5.61
CA GLU A 146 -2.63 15.48 4.45
C GLU A 146 -3.59 15.38 3.25
N PRO A 147 -3.67 16.41 2.40
CA PRO A 147 -4.48 16.33 1.20
C PRO A 147 -3.97 15.19 0.29
N PRO A 148 -4.86 14.48 -0.43
CA PRO A 148 -4.46 13.42 -1.35
C PRO A 148 -3.52 13.95 -2.45
N LEU A 149 -2.82 13.04 -3.13
CA LEU A 149 -2.10 13.39 -4.35
C LEU A 149 -3.10 13.87 -5.40
N THR A 150 -2.66 14.78 -6.26
CA THR A 150 -3.49 15.34 -7.33
C THR A 150 -3.11 14.75 -8.67
N TYR A 151 -4.10 14.56 -9.52
CA TYR A 151 -3.91 14.20 -10.92
C TYR A 151 -4.19 15.44 -11.79
N PHE A 152 -3.27 15.76 -12.67
CA PHE A 152 -3.37 16.86 -13.62
C PHE A 152 -3.45 16.28 -15.03
N GLY A 153 -4.60 15.71 -15.37
CA GLY A 153 -4.93 15.27 -16.72
C GLY A 153 -5.55 16.37 -17.56
#